data_675fac99e19d5ec2f3ab3879b9ee7c4c
#
_entry.id   675fac99e19d5ec2f3ab3879b9ee7c4c
#
_cell.length_a   1.000
_cell.length_b   1.000
_cell.length_c   1.000
_cell.angle_alpha   90.00
_cell.angle_beta   90.00
_cell.angle_gamma   90.00
#
_symmetry.space_group_name_H-M   'P 1'
#
loop_
_entity.id
_entity.type
_entity.pdbx_description
1 polymer ?
#
loop_
_entity_poly.entity_id
_entity_poly.type
_entity_poly.pdbx_seq_one_letter_code
_entity_poly.pdbx_strand_id
1 'polypeptide(L)'
;MKTIFSYIQNATTIAIFTHQSPDGDAMGSSLAMWHLVRSLGKQAQVIVPNAFPDFLAWMPGANEVLLYDTQTTQANTFIESTELVICTDFNDPKRIGELGDKMLLLTCPKVMIDHHLHPTDFADAMISVPEASSTCEVVLDFI
;
A
#
# COMPACT_ATOMS: atom_id res chain seq x y z
N MET A 1 -8.02 -7.28 -20.03
CA MET A 1 -7.86 -6.34 -18.89
C MET A 1 -6.94 -6.96 -17.85
N LYS A 2 -5.94 -6.21 -17.40
CA LYS A 2 -5.01 -6.70 -16.39
C LYS A 2 -5.66 -6.66 -15.01
N THR A 3 -5.53 -7.75 -14.26
CA THR A 3 -5.97 -7.82 -12.88
C THR A 3 -4.86 -7.36 -11.95
N ILE A 4 -5.18 -7.04 -10.71
CA ILE A 4 -4.17 -6.71 -9.69
C ILE A 4 -3.17 -7.86 -9.56
N PHE A 5 -3.63 -9.10 -9.58
CA PHE A 5 -2.75 -10.25 -9.47
C PHE A 5 -1.73 -10.31 -10.62
N SER A 6 -2.15 -9.99 -11.85
CA SER A 6 -1.23 -9.99 -12.99
C SER A 6 -0.17 -8.90 -12.86
N TYR A 7 -0.51 -7.73 -12.33
CA TYR A 7 0.47 -6.69 -12.03
C TYR A 7 1.50 -7.18 -11.00
N ILE A 8 1.04 -7.86 -9.96
CA ILE A 8 1.94 -8.44 -8.95
C ILE A 8 2.89 -9.47 -9.59
N GLN A 9 2.37 -10.34 -10.43
CA GLN A 9 3.18 -11.38 -11.09
C GLN A 9 4.30 -10.77 -11.93
N ASN A 10 4.06 -9.65 -12.57
CA ASN A 10 5.00 -9.00 -13.49
C ASN A 10 6.03 -8.09 -12.80
N ALA A 11 5.89 -7.86 -11.50
CA ALA A 11 6.79 -7.00 -10.73
C ALA A 11 7.73 -7.82 -9.86
N THR A 12 8.94 -7.33 -9.65
CA THR A 12 9.91 -7.94 -8.73
C THR A 12 10.02 -7.12 -7.44
N THR A 13 9.95 -5.79 -7.54
CA THR A 13 10.08 -4.87 -6.42
C THR A 13 8.79 -4.08 -6.27
N ILE A 14 8.16 -4.17 -5.10
CA ILE A 14 6.81 -3.66 -4.87
C ILE A 14 6.80 -2.78 -3.63
N ALA A 15 6.33 -1.53 -3.78
CA ALA A 15 6.05 -0.65 -2.64
C ALA A 15 4.56 -0.74 -2.29
N ILE A 16 4.27 -0.76 -0.99
CA ILE A 16 2.89 -0.83 -0.48
C ILE A 16 2.67 0.41 0.37
N PHE A 17 1.70 1.22 0.00
CA PHE A 17 1.38 2.48 0.68
C PHE A 17 0.01 2.38 1.36
N THR A 18 -0.13 3.06 2.50
CA THR A 18 -1.42 3.27 3.14
C THR A 18 -1.51 4.71 3.66
N HIS A 19 -2.65 5.10 4.25
CA HIS A 19 -2.95 6.51 4.52
C HIS A 19 -2.19 7.09 5.72
N GLN A 20 -2.27 8.43 5.85
CA GLN A 20 -1.71 9.17 6.99
C GLN A 20 -2.34 8.74 8.31
N SER A 21 -1.54 8.77 9.37
CA SER A 21 -1.95 8.35 10.71
C SER A 21 -2.59 6.96 10.66
N PRO A 22 -1.81 5.95 10.24
CA PRO A 22 -2.38 4.62 9.95
C PRO A 22 -3.05 4.02 11.18
N ASP A 23 -4.28 3.54 10.98
CA ASP A 23 -5.05 2.82 12.00
C ASP A 23 -4.91 1.30 11.81
N GLY A 24 -5.71 0.53 12.56
CA GLY A 24 -5.67 -0.94 12.47
C GLY A 24 -6.00 -1.47 11.09
N ASP A 25 -6.93 -0.83 10.37
CA ASP A 25 -7.30 -1.25 9.02
C ASP A 25 -6.17 -0.95 8.02
N ALA A 26 -5.57 0.23 8.10
CA ALA A 26 -4.44 0.60 7.25
C ALA A 26 -3.25 -0.32 7.47
N MET A 27 -2.87 -0.54 8.72
CA MET A 27 -1.73 -1.41 9.05
C MET A 27 -2.03 -2.87 8.72
N GLY A 28 -3.23 -3.35 9.05
CA GLY A 28 -3.62 -4.73 8.77
C GLY A 28 -3.63 -5.04 7.28
N SER A 29 -4.28 -4.20 6.47
CA SER A 29 -4.39 -4.42 5.04
C SER A 29 -3.04 -4.32 4.31
N SER A 30 -2.22 -3.32 4.67
CA SER A 30 -0.91 -3.16 4.06
C SER A 30 0.05 -4.28 4.42
N LEU A 31 0.08 -4.70 5.69
CA LEU A 31 0.93 -5.81 6.13
C LEU A 31 0.47 -7.16 5.56
N ALA A 32 -0.84 -7.38 5.42
CA ALA A 32 -1.34 -8.59 4.78
C ALA A 32 -0.86 -8.69 3.33
N MET A 33 -0.93 -7.60 2.58
CA MET A 33 -0.39 -7.57 1.21
C MET A 33 1.11 -7.75 1.18
N TRP A 34 1.84 -7.17 2.14
CA TRP A 34 3.28 -7.35 2.27
C TRP A 34 3.66 -8.82 2.47
N HIS A 35 2.96 -9.51 3.37
CA HIS A 35 3.19 -10.94 3.58
C HIS A 35 2.88 -11.76 2.33
N LEU A 36 1.79 -11.43 1.65
CA LEU A 36 1.40 -12.13 0.42
C LEU A 36 2.49 -12.00 -0.65
N VAL A 37 2.89 -10.77 -0.99
CA VAL A 37 3.84 -10.57 -2.09
C VAL A 37 5.22 -11.12 -1.76
N ARG A 38 5.63 -11.08 -0.48
CA ARG A 38 6.87 -11.72 -0.06
C ARG A 38 6.80 -13.25 -0.19
N SER A 39 5.66 -13.84 0.11
CA SER A 39 5.47 -15.28 -0.06
C SER A 39 5.58 -15.71 -1.52
N LEU A 40 5.36 -14.78 -2.45
CA LEU A 40 5.52 -15.01 -3.89
C LEU A 40 6.95 -14.75 -4.37
N GLY A 41 7.88 -14.52 -3.46
CA GLY A 41 9.29 -14.29 -3.79
C GLY A 41 9.63 -12.87 -4.23
N LYS A 42 8.75 -11.91 -4.00
CA LYS A 42 8.96 -10.51 -4.38
C LYS A 42 9.66 -9.74 -3.26
N GLN A 43 10.39 -8.68 -3.64
CA GLN A 43 10.89 -7.69 -2.70
C GLN A 43 9.77 -6.71 -2.42
N ALA A 44 9.46 -6.46 -1.16
CA ALA A 44 8.35 -5.61 -0.79
C ALA A 44 8.67 -4.74 0.42
N GLN A 45 8.13 -3.53 0.44
CA GLN A 45 8.29 -2.59 1.54
C GLN A 45 6.98 -1.84 1.76
N VAL A 46 6.48 -1.88 2.98
CA VAL A 46 5.37 -1.00 3.39
C VAL A 46 5.96 0.34 3.78
N ILE A 47 5.42 1.41 3.21
CA ILE A 47 5.82 2.79 3.51
C ILE A 47 4.54 3.56 3.86
N VAL A 48 4.56 4.19 5.05
CA VAL A 48 3.43 4.99 5.52
C VAL A 48 3.89 6.45 5.70
N PRO A 49 2.98 7.43 5.57
CA PRO A 49 3.37 8.83 5.66
C PRO A 49 3.96 9.23 7.01
N ASN A 50 3.43 8.69 8.11
CA ASN A 50 3.83 9.03 9.47
C ASN A 50 3.57 7.87 10.43
N ALA A 51 3.93 8.05 11.70
CA ALA A 51 3.88 6.98 12.69
C ALA A 51 2.47 6.42 12.92
N PHE A 52 2.40 5.12 13.11
CA PHE A 52 1.19 4.43 13.55
C PHE A 52 1.20 4.29 15.08
N PRO A 53 0.02 4.03 15.70
CA PRO A 53 -0.05 3.88 17.15
C PRO A 53 0.79 2.71 17.69
N ASP A 54 1.42 2.90 18.85
CA ASP A 54 2.28 1.88 19.46
C ASP A 54 1.56 0.55 19.71
N PHE A 55 0.24 0.60 19.98
CA PHE A 55 -0.52 -0.63 20.23
C PHE A 55 -0.67 -1.52 18.98
N LEU A 56 -0.26 -1.05 17.81
CA LEU A 56 -0.24 -1.85 16.58
C LEU A 56 1.12 -2.47 16.30
N ALA A 57 2.14 -2.18 17.11
CA ALA A 57 3.51 -2.64 16.89
C ALA A 57 3.67 -4.17 17.00
N TRP A 58 2.68 -4.87 17.58
CA TRP A 58 2.69 -6.33 17.70
C TRP A 58 2.43 -7.05 16.38
N MET A 59 1.87 -6.36 15.38
CA MET A 59 1.54 -6.99 14.12
C MET A 59 2.81 -7.53 13.43
N PRO A 60 2.77 -8.77 12.91
CA PRO A 60 3.94 -9.32 12.19
C PRO A 60 4.35 -8.43 11.02
N GLY A 61 5.61 -8.00 11.03
CA GLY A 61 6.16 -7.11 10.00
C GLY A 61 6.06 -5.63 10.33
N ALA A 62 5.37 -5.23 11.40
CA ALA A 62 5.22 -3.81 11.74
C ALA A 62 6.56 -3.12 11.99
N ASN A 63 7.55 -3.84 12.51
CA ASN A 63 8.89 -3.31 12.77
C ASN A 63 9.69 -3.03 11.48
N GLU A 64 9.24 -3.51 10.33
CA GLU A 64 9.91 -3.27 9.04
C GLU A 64 9.23 -2.19 8.21
N VAL A 65 8.13 -1.61 8.71
CA VAL A 65 7.44 -0.51 8.04
C VAL A 65 8.31 0.74 8.08
N LEU A 66 8.48 1.42 6.95
CA LEU A 66 9.20 2.69 6.87
C LEU A 66 8.23 3.85 7.04
N LEU A 67 8.62 4.82 7.87
CA LEU A 67 7.89 6.05 8.10
C LEU A 67 8.48 7.13 7.19
N TYR A 68 7.70 7.62 6.24
CA TYR A 68 8.22 8.53 5.22
C TYR A 68 8.75 9.83 5.82
N ASP A 69 8.09 10.37 6.85
CA ASP A 69 8.47 11.64 7.47
C ASP A 69 9.81 11.60 8.21
N THR A 70 10.16 10.46 8.82
CA THR A 70 11.40 10.33 9.60
C THR A 70 12.46 9.46 8.91
N GLN A 71 12.06 8.64 7.94
CA GLN A 71 12.95 7.74 7.22
C GLN A 71 12.90 8.02 5.71
N THR A 72 12.83 9.29 5.35
CA THR A 72 12.61 9.76 3.98
C THR A 72 13.66 9.22 3.00
N THR A 73 14.94 9.24 3.38
CA THR A 73 16.02 8.78 2.51
C THR A 73 15.89 7.29 2.20
N GLN A 74 15.65 6.46 3.22
CA GLN A 74 15.46 5.01 3.04
C GLN A 74 14.24 4.72 2.18
N ALA A 75 13.13 5.42 2.46
CA ALA A 75 11.90 5.26 1.70
C ALA A 75 12.10 5.63 0.23
N ASN A 76 12.73 6.77 -0.06
CA ASN A 76 12.98 7.20 -1.42
C ASN A 76 13.90 6.24 -2.18
N THR A 77 14.91 5.69 -1.51
CA THR A 77 15.79 4.69 -2.13
C THR A 77 15.00 3.48 -2.61
N PHE A 78 14.07 2.98 -1.79
CA PHE A 78 13.23 1.86 -2.18
C PHE A 78 12.25 2.26 -3.30
N ILE A 79 11.61 3.42 -3.17
CA ILE A 79 10.63 3.92 -4.15
C ILE A 79 11.26 4.03 -5.54
N GLU A 80 12.51 4.48 -5.64
CA GLU A 80 13.21 4.65 -6.91
C GLU A 80 13.39 3.32 -7.67
N SER A 81 13.46 2.20 -6.96
CA SER A 81 13.59 0.86 -7.57
C SER A 81 12.25 0.15 -7.77
N THR A 82 11.15 0.78 -7.39
CA THR A 82 9.83 0.16 -7.38
C THR A 82 9.27 -0.03 -8.79
N GLU A 83 8.75 -1.21 -9.04
CA GLU A 83 8.13 -1.59 -10.31
C GLU A 83 6.61 -1.67 -10.24
N LEU A 84 6.05 -1.64 -9.05
CA LEU A 84 4.61 -1.64 -8.80
C LEU A 84 4.34 -0.99 -7.45
N VAL A 85 3.33 -0.12 -7.41
CA VAL A 85 2.81 0.43 -6.15
C VAL A 85 1.46 -0.20 -5.85
N ILE A 86 1.30 -0.76 -4.65
CA ILE A 86 0.02 -1.26 -4.15
C ILE A 86 -0.47 -0.26 -3.10
N CYS A 87 -1.66 0.28 -3.31
CA CYS A 87 -2.30 1.23 -2.40
C CYS A 87 -3.38 0.50 -1.63
N THR A 88 -3.35 0.55 -0.30
CA THR A 88 -4.37 -0.05 0.55
C THR A 88 -4.98 0.99 1.47
N ASP A 89 -6.29 0.91 1.65
CA ASP A 89 -7.07 1.70 2.60
C ASP A 89 -7.06 3.21 2.32
N PHE A 90 -6.84 3.61 1.07
CA PHE A 90 -7.10 4.97 0.61
C PHE A 90 -7.44 4.93 -0.88
N ASN A 91 -8.16 5.92 -1.36
CA ASN A 91 -8.59 6.01 -2.76
C ASN A 91 -8.35 7.40 -3.38
N ASP A 92 -7.55 8.21 -2.71
CA ASP A 92 -7.15 9.54 -3.18
C ASP A 92 -5.72 9.79 -2.74
N PRO A 93 -4.79 10.11 -3.65
CA PRO A 93 -3.39 10.39 -3.29
C PRO A 93 -3.21 11.45 -2.21
N LYS A 94 -4.17 12.34 -2.03
CA LYS A 94 -4.13 13.36 -0.96
C LYS A 94 -4.11 12.76 0.44
N ARG A 95 -4.61 11.53 0.59
CA ARG A 95 -4.65 10.84 1.88
C ARG A 95 -3.28 10.40 2.37
N ILE A 96 -2.26 10.49 1.54
CA ILE A 96 -0.89 10.09 1.90
C ILE A 96 0.12 11.26 1.80
N GLY A 97 -0.35 12.49 1.69
CA GLY A 97 0.49 13.69 1.77
C GLY A 97 1.59 13.74 0.72
N GLU A 98 2.82 14.09 1.12
CA GLU A 98 3.97 14.16 0.21
C GLU A 98 4.27 12.84 -0.48
N LEU A 99 4.01 11.73 0.17
CA LEU A 99 4.17 10.40 -0.42
C LEU A 99 3.25 10.25 -1.65
N GLY A 100 2.07 10.88 -1.61
CA GLY A 100 1.15 10.91 -2.74
C GLY A 100 1.71 11.64 -3.94
N ASP A 101 2.33 12.81 -3.71
CA ASP A 101 2.99 13.58 -4.76
C ASP A 101 4.13 12.77 -5.37
N LYS A 102 4.92 12.10 -4.54
CA LYS A 102 6.01 11.23 -4.98
C LYS A 102 5.48 10.07 -5.83
N MET A 103 4.40 9.43 -5.36
CA MET A 103 3.76 8.31 -6.06
C MET A 103 3.28 8.72 -7.46
N LEU A 104 2.66 9.88 -7.59
CA LEU A 104 2.13 10.35 -8.87
C LEU A 104 3.22 10.65 -9.89
N LEU A 105 4.44 10.88 -9.45
CA LEU A 105 5.60 11.10 -10.36
C LEU A 105 6.21 9.78 -10.86
N LEU A 106 5.86 8.65 -10.25
CA LEU A 106 6.38 7.36 -10.70
C LEU A 106 5.72 6.93 -12.00
N THR A 107 6.51 6.30 -12.87
CA THR A 107 6.03 5.79 -14.15
C THR A 107 5.52 4.35 -14.07
N CYS A 108 5.81 3.65 -12.97
CA CYS A 108 5.36 2.27 -12.79
C CYS A 108 3.85 2.20 -12.55
N PRO A 109 3.23 1.01 -12.78
CA PRO A 109 1.83 0.82 -12.49
C PRO A 109 1.48 1.02 -11.01
N LYS A 110 0.24 1.44 -10.76
CA LYS A 110 -0.33 1.62 -9.43
C LYS A 110 -1.65 0.87 -9.36
N VAL A 111 -1.84 0.07 -8.32
CA VAL A 111 -3.08 -0.66 -8.08
C VAL A 111 -3.62 -0.29 -6.72
N MET A 112 -4.95 -0.41 -6.54
CA MET A 112 -5.61 0.06 -5.33
C MET A 112 -6.59 -0.98 -4.81
N ILE A 113 -6.58 -1.21 -3.49
CA ILE A 113 -7.55 -2.04 -2.78
C ILE A 113 -8.10 -1.20 -1.63
N ASP A 114 -9.41 -0.94 -1.64
CA ASP A 114 -10.01 0.01 -0.70
C ASP A 114 -11.51 -0.25 -0.53
N HIS A 115 -12.09 0.33 0.54
CA HIS A 115 -13.52 0.24 0.78
C HIS A 115 -14.20 1.62 0.95
N HIS A 116 -13.46 2.72 0.82
CA HIS A 116 -14.05 4.05 0.98
C HIS A 116 -14.87 4.45 -0.25
N LEU A 117 -15.81 5.37 -0.04
CA LEU A 117 -16.64 5.93 -1.11
C LEU A 117 -15.83 6.88 -2.00
N HIS A 118 -16.30 7.06 -3.22
CA HIS A 118 -15.81 8.07 -4.17
C HIS A 118 -14.31 7.94 -4.52
N PRO A 119 -13.88 6.79 -5.06
CA PRO A 119 -12.49 6.63 -5.47
C PRO A 119 -12.12 7.60 -6.59
N THR A 120 -10.89 8.13 -6.54
CA THR A 120 -10.34 8.93 -7.62
C THR A 120 -9.70 8.03 -8.68
N ASP A 121 -9.49 8.57 -9.89
CA ASP A 121 -8.98 7.79 -11.02
C ASP A 121 -7.46 7.97 -11.17
N PHE A 122 -6.69 7.38 -10.24
CA PHE A 122 -5.23 7.45 -10.30
C PHE A 122 -4.56 6.08 -10.50
N ALA A 123 -5.29 5.00 -10.29
CA ALA A 123 -4.75 3.64 -10.33
C ALA A 123 -5.04 2.97 -11.67
N ASP A 124 -4.10 2.11 -12.09
CA ASP A 124 -4.22 1.34 -13.32
C ASP A 124 -5.22 0.18 -13.18
N ALA A 125 -5.39 -0.31 -11.94
CA ALA A 125 -6.42 -1.29 -11.60
C ALA A 125 -6.85 -1.06 -10.17
N MET A 126 -8.12 -1.35 -9.85
CA MET A 126 -8.62 -1.17 -8.49
C MET A 126 -9.65 -2.24 -8.12
N ILE A 127 -9.66 -2.55 -6.81
CA ILE A 127 -10.75 -3.26 -6.15
C ILE A 127 -11.31 -2.29 -5.13
N SER A 128 -12.48 -1.75 -5.41
CA SER A 128 -13.17 -0.79 -4.55
C SER A 128 -14.50 -1.39 -4.12
N VAL A 129 -14.63 -1.71 -2.82
CA VAL A 129 -15.81 -2.38 -2.27
C VAL A 129 -16.36 -1.57 -1.11
N PRO A 130 -17.13 -0.49 -1.40
CA PRO A 130 -17.67 0.38 -0.33
C PRO A 130 -18.58 -0.36 0.67
N GLU A 131 -19.17 -1.47 0.27
CA GLU A 131 -20.03 -2.29 1.13
C GLU A 131 -19.26 -3.10 2.17
N ALA A 132 -17.95 -3.29 1.99
CA ALA A 132 -17.13 -4.03 2.93
C ALA A 132 -16.97 -3.27 4.24
N SER A 133 -16.83 -3.99 5.34
CA SER A 133 -16.66 -3.39 6.67
C SER A 133 -15.28 -2.73 6.82
N SER A 134 -14.29 -3.19 6.04
CA SER A 134 -12.92 -2.71 6.13
C SER A 134 -12.14 -3.10 4.87
N THR A 135 -11.01 -2.44 4.63
CA THR A 135 -10.08 -2.85 3.58
C THR A 135 -9.44 -4.19 3.92
N CYS A 136 -9.25 -4.51 5.19
CA CYS A 136 -8.77 -5.83 5.61
C CYS A 136 -9.69 -6.94 5.11
N GLU A 137 -11.01 -6.76 5.16
CA GLU A 137 -11.96 -7.74 4.63
C GLU A 137 -11.76 -7.92 3.12
N VAL A 138 -11.60 -6.83 2.37
CA VAL A 138 -11.37 -6.89 0.92
C VAL A 138 -10.07 -7.61 0.60
N VAL A 139 -9.01 -7.32 1.35
CA VAL A 139 -7.70 -7.97 1.18
C VAL A 139 -7.80 -9.47 1.50
N LEU A 140 -8.53 -9.83 2.55
CA LEU A 140 -8.72 -11.24 2.90
C LEU A 140 -9.37 -12.01 1.75
N ASP A 141 -10.38 -11.43 1.11
CA ASP A 141 -11.05 -12.04 -0.03
C ASP A 141 -10.12 -12.13 -1.25
N PHE A 142 -9.19 -11.18 -1.39
CA PHE A 142 -8.21 -11.16 -2.47
C PHE A 142 -7.16 -12.27 -2.30
N ILE A 143 -6.72 -12.52 -1.06
CA ILE A 143 -5.73 -13.56 -0.77
C ILE A 143 -6.38 -14.95 -0.94
#